data_3efad6b82e092d019153bdf7b37f4646
#
_entry.id   3efad6b82e092d019153bdf7b37f4646
#
_cell.length_a   1.000
_cell.length_b   1.000
_cell.length_c   1.000
_cell.angle_alpha   90.00
_cell.angle_beta   90.00
_cell.angle_gamma   90.00
#
_symmetry.space_group_name_H-M   'P 1'
#
loop_
_entity.id
_entity.type
_entity.pdbx_description
1 polymer ?
#
loop_
_entity_poly.entity_id
_entity_poly.type
_entity_poly.pdbx_seq_one_letter_code
_entity_poly.pdbx_strand_id
1 'polypeptide(L)'
;MTLADLGQRLNRSVGWLSQVERGLSRPSVEDLRRFAQAFGVPLGLFFGHDAPTEAEKGVIVRAGRRRSLGSSETGLVEELLSPDLGGSFELVRSEFAPGARLEAPSLRPTEEAGYIVAGRFDIEIDGTWHRLAAGDSFRFREKPFRWRNPGQEPAVVVWVISPPVY
;
A
#
# COMPACT_ATOMS: atom_id res chain seq x y z
N MET A 1 18.28 -3.76 0.52
CA MET A 1 18.94 -2.65 1.25
C MET A 1 19.36 -3.18 2.62
N THR A 2 20.64 -3.06 2.98
CA THR A 2 21.15 -3.49 4.30
C THR A 2 21.00 -2.37 5.34
N LEU A 3 21.13 -2.70 6.65
CA LEU A 3 21.18 -1.66 7.70
C LEU A 3 22.34 -0.68 7.52
N ALA A 4 23.44 -1.14 6.92
CA ALA A 4 24.59 -0.26 6.60
C ALA A 4 24.23 0.75 5.49
N ASP A 5 23.59 0.29 4.40
CA ASP A 5 23.14 1.16 3.31
C ASP A 5 22.12 2.19 3.82
N LEU A 6 21.19 1.75 4.68
CA LEU A 6 20.19 2.62 5.29
C LEU A 6 20.85 3.64 6.23
N GLY A 7 21.83 3.21 7.02
CA GLY A 7 22.58 4.08 7.92
C GLY A 7 23.28 5.23 7.19
N GLN A 8 23.91 4.94 6.05
CA GLN A 8 24.50 5.96 5.20
C GLN A 8 23.45 6.96 4.66
N ARG A 9 22.33 6.47 4.14
CA ARG A 9 21.24 7.33 3.61
C ARG A 9 20.63 8.24 4.66
N LEU A 10 20.48 7.73 5.87
CA LEU A 10 19.84 8.45 6.98
C LEU A 10 20.79 9.27 7.82
N ASN A 11 22.11 9.13 7.59
CA ASN A 11 23.17 9.67 8.47
C ASN A 11 22.97 9.22 9.92
N ARG A 12 22.75 7.90 10.12
CA ARG A 12 22.52 7.25 11.41
C ARG A 12 23.39 6.00 11.55
N SER A 13 23.77 5.68 12.79
CA SER A 13 24.57 4.48 13.05
C SER A 13 23.76 3.20 12.86
N VAL A 14 24.41 2.13 12.39
CA VAL A 14 23.80 0.79 12.29
C VAL A 14 23.29 0.32 13.66
N GLY A 15 24.01 0.61 14.74
CA GLY A 15 23.57 0.28 16.10
C GLY A 15 22.26 0.95 16.49
N TRP A 16 22.10 2.24 16.17
CA TRP A 16 20.84 2.95 16.43
C TRP A 16 19.70 2.38 15.57
N LEU A 17 19.93 2.11 14.29
CA LEU A 17 18.93 1.48 13.42
C LEU A 17 18.48 0.12 13.95
N SER A 18 19.42 -0.70 14.43
CA SER A 18 19.09 -1.98 15.06
C SER A 18 18.30 -1.83 16.35
N GLN A 19 18.52 -0.76 17.13
CA GLN A 19 17.70 -0.45 18.32
C GLN A 19 16.28 -0.03 17.92
N VAL A 20 16.13 0.77 16.86
CA VAL A 20 14.82 1.18 16.34
C VAL A 20 14.04 -0.04 15.84
N GLU A 21 14.67 -0.91 15.07
CA GLU A 21 14.06 -2.15 14.54
C GLU A 21 13.55 -3.07 15.67
N ARG A 22 14.29 -3.15 16.78
CA ARG A 22 13.90 -3.92 17.97
C ARG A 22 12.95 -3.18 18.92
N GLY A 23 12.53 -1.96 18.58
CA GLY A 23 11.65 -1.14 19.42
C GLY A 23 12.32 -0.58 20.69
N LEU A 24 13.65 -0.66 20.80
CA LEU A 24 14.45 -0.18 21.92
C LEU A 24 14.79 1.31 21.85
N SER A 25 14.63 1.92 20.69
CA SER A 25 14.80 3.35 20.45
C SER A 25 13.62 3.89 19.65
N ARG A 26 13.19 5.10 19.96
CA ARG A 26 12.11 5.78 19.23
C ARG A 26 12.69 6.78 18.25
N PRO A 27 12.43 6.64 16.94
CA PRO A 27 12.84 7.63 15.96
C PRO A 27 12.04 8.94 16.14
N SER A 28 12.67 10.06 15.86
CA SER A 28 11.98 11.35 15.78
C SER A 28 11.10 11.43 14.53
N VAL A 29 10.18 12.40 14.48
CA VAL A 29 9.37 12.67 13.26
C VAL A 29 10.26 12.94 12.06
N GLU A 30 11.39 13.63 12.26
CA GLU A 30 12.35 13.90 11.20
C GLU A 30 13.05 12.61 10.73
N ASP A 31 13.36 11.70 11.63
CA ASP A 31 13.89 10.39 11.27
C ASP A 31 12.85 9.59 10.46
N LEU A 32 11.57 9.63 10.87
CA LEU A 32 10.49 8.96 10.15
C LEU A 32 10.30 9.53 8.74
N ARG A 33 10.46 10.85 8.54
CA ARG A 33 10.47 11.46 7.20
C ARG A 33 11.60 10.94 6.33
N ARG A 34 12.80 10.82 6.90
CA ARG A 34 13.96 10.27 6.20
C ARG A 34 13.78 8.80 5.88
N PHE A 35 13.21 8.01 6.78
CA PHE A 35 12.81 6.63 6.49
C PHE A 35 11.82 6.56 5.33
N ALA A 36 10.75 7.37 5.36
CA ALA A 36 9.76 7.43 4.30
C ALA A 36 10.40 7.72 2.93
N GLN A 37 11.30 8.71 2.87
CA GLN A 37 12.04 9.04 1.65
C GLN A 37 12.98 7.91 1.21
N ALA A 38 13.70 7.29 2.15
CA ALA A 38 14.66 6.22 1.83
C ALA A 38 13.98 4.95 1.31
N PHE A 39 12.78 4.66 1.79
CA PHE A 39 11.96 3.51 1.37
C PHE A 39 10.99 3.83 0.23
N GLY A 40 10.82 5.11 -0.13
CA GLY A 40 9.85 5.52 -1.16
C GLY A 40 8.39 5.33 -0.73
N VAL A 41 8.10 5.40 0.58
CA VAL A 41 6.76 5.19 1.13
C VAL A 41 6.20 6.48 1.76
N PRO A 42 4.86 6.65 1.84
CA PRO A 42 4.27 7.78 2.53
C PRO A 42 4.66 7.85 4.01
N LEU A 43 4.92 9.05 4.52
CA LEU A 43 5.23 9.27 5.94
C LEU A 43 4.15 8.73 6.88
N GLY A 44 2.87 8.79 6.45
CA GLY A 44 1.73 8.26 7.20
C GLY A 44 1.85 6.78 7.58
N LEU A 45 2.62 6.00 6.82
CA LEU A 45 2.87 4.58 7.12
C LEU A 45 3.53 4.36 8.49
N PHE A 46 4.30 5.35 8.98
CA PHE A 46 5.01 5.28 10.27
C PHE A 46 4.19 5.82 11.44
N PHE A 47 3.09 6.51 11.18
CA PHE A 47 2.17 6.98 12.22
C PHE A 47 1.05 5.98 12.38
N GLY A 48 1.25 4.98 13.24
CA GLY A 48 0.18 4.07 13.64
C GLY A 48 -0.86 4.80 14.50
N HIS A 49 -2.14 4.57 14.22
CA HIS A 49 -3.20 4.79 15.20
C HIS A 49 -2.95 3.85 16.40
N ASP A 50 -3.65 4.02 17.50
CA ASP A 50 -3.47 3.24 18.75
C ASP A 50 -2.94 1.82 18.55
N ALA A 51 -1.92 1.43 19.29
CA ALA A 51 -1.30 0.12 19.17
C ALA A 51 -2.36 -1.00 19.30
N PRO A 52 -2.30 -2.04 18.45
CA PRO A 52 -3.16 -3.21 18.59
C PRO A 52 -2.94 -3.85 19.97
N THR A 53 -3.95 -4.48 20.51
CA THR A 53 -3.77 -5.31 21.71
C THR A 53 -2.78 -6.44 21.39
N GLU A 54 -2.10 -6.99 22.40
CA GLU A 54 -1.16 -8.11 22.15
C GLU A 54 -1.83 -9.31 21.47
N ALA A 55 -3.12 -9.55 21.73
CA ALA A 55 -3.89 -10.62 21.07
C ALA A 55 -4.21 -10.32 19.59
N GLU A 56 -4.18 -9.07 19.17
CA GLU A 56 -4.48 -8.66 17.78
C GLU A 56 -3.21 -8.42 16.95
N LYS A 57 -2.07 -8.30 17.61
CA LYS A 57 -0.80 -7.98 16.96
C LYS A 57 -0.42 -9.01 15.91
N GLY A 58 -0.17 -8.56 14.67
CA GLY A 58 0.16 -9.42 13.54
C GLY A 58 -1.00 -10.28 13.01
N VAL A 59 -2.23 -10.12 13.52
CA VAL A 59 -3.38 -10.96 13.14
C VAL A 59 -4.58 -10.14 12.72
N ILE A 60 -4.92 -9.06 13.45
CA ILE A 60 -6.15 -8.29 13.23
C ILE A 60 -5.83 -6.83 12.90
N VAL A 61 -6.48 -6.31 11.85
CA VAL A 61 -6.50 -4.87 11.54
C VAL A 61 -7.91 -4.34 11.68
N ARG A 62 -8.12 -3.44 12.63
CA ARG A 62 -9.42 -2.79 12.83
C ARG A 62 -9.62 -1.66 11.81
N ALA A 63 -10.86 -1.46 11.34
CA ALA A 63 -11.19 -0.48 10.32
C ALA A 63 -10.67 0.94 10.64
N GLY A 64 -10.77 1.38 11.91
CA GLY A 64 -10.26 2.69 12.34
C GLY A 64 -8.74 2.76 12.58
N ARG A 65 -7.99 1.67 12.32
CA ARG A 65 -6.54 1.58 12.58
C ARG A 65 -5.73 1.18 11.35
N ARG A 66 -6.32 1.29 10.16
CA ARG A 66 -5.66 0.99 8.89
C ARG A 66 -4.58 2.01 8.58
N ARG A 67 -3.47 1.54 8.05
CA ARG A 67 -2.39 2.42 7.58
C ARG A 67 -2.72 2.92 6.20
N SER A 68 -2.66 4.23 6.00
CA SER A 68 -2.80 4.83 4.66
C SER A 68 -1.51 4.68 3.88
N LEU A 69 -1.61 4.20 2.64
CA LEU A 69 -0.48 3.96 1.72
C LEU A 69 -0.42 4.99 0.59
N GLY A 70 -1.53 5.62 0.26
CA GLY A 70 -1.64 6.50 -0.91
C GLY A 70 -1.80 7.97 -0.58
N SER A 71 -1.64 8.83 -1.59
CA SER A 71 -1.90 10.26 -1.55
C SER A 71 -3.28 10.57 -2.12
N SER A 72 -4.07 11.39 -1.44
CA SER A 72 -5.34 11.90 -1.95
C SER A 72 -5.18 12.82 -3.18
N GLU A 73 -3.98 13.36 -3.42
CA GLU A 73 -3.69 14.24 -4.56
C GLU A 73 -3.85 13.54 -5.91
N THR A 74 -3.69 12.22 -5.94
CA THR A 74 -3.87 11.42 -7.16
C THR A 74 -5.31 10.94 -7.37
N GLY A 75 -6.23 11.27 -6.48
CA GLY A 75 -7.58 10.71 -6.46
C GLY A 75 -7.63 9.24 -6.04
N LEU A 76 -6.55 8.72 -5.48
CA LEU A 76 -6.44 7.36 -4.95
C LEU A 76 -6.10 7.43 -3.46
N VAL A 77 -6.91 6.75 -2.65
CA VAL A 77 -6.64 6.52 -1.24
C VAL A 77 -6.47 5.02 -1.02
N GLU A 78 -5.34 4.63 -0.48
CA GLU A 78 -5.05 3.22 -0.19
C GLU A 78 -4.85 3.00 1.30
N GLU A 79 -5.44 1.92 1.79
CA GLU A 79 -5.36 1.48 3.16
C GLU A 79 -4.85 0.03 3.21
N LEU A 80 -3.80 -0.21 3.99
CA LEU A 80 -3.31 -1.56 4.23
C LEU A 80 -4.30 -2.31 5.13
N LEU A 81 -4.77 -3.45 4.66
CA LEU A 81 -5.63 -4.38 5.40
C LEU A 81 -4.82 -5.50 6.05
N SER A 82 -3.60 -5.78 5.56
CA SER A 82 -2.67 -6.69 6.22
C SER A 82 -2.12 -6.06 7.51
N PRO A 83 -1.92 -6.84 8.58
CA PRO A 83 -1.43 -6.33 9.85
C PRO A 83 0.02 -5.82 9.77
N ASP A 84 0.81 -6.35 8.85
CA ASP A 84 2.17 -5.96 8.57
C ASP A 84 2.54 -6.26 7.10
N LEU A 85 3.77 -5.97 6.72
CA LEU A 85 4.32 -6.20 5.38
C LEU A 85 5.26 -7.42 5.32
N GLY A 86 5.30 -8.21 6.38
CA GLY A 86 6.18 -9.39 6.48
C GLY A 86 5.59 -10.67 5.89
N GLY A 87 4.36 -10.64 5.41
CA GLY A 87 3.67 -11.77 4.81
C GLY A 87 4.11 -12.06 3.38
N SER A 88 3.60 -13.17 2.81
CA SER A 88 3.82 -13.54 1.41
C SER A 88 2.94 -12.74 0.42
N PHE A 89 1.98 -12.03 0.92
CA PHE A 89 1.09 -11.14 0.17
C PHE A 89 0.70 -9.95 1.04
N GLU A 90 0.23 -8.90 0.40
CA GLU A 90 -0.45 -7.80 1.05
C GLU A 90 -1.90 -7.71 0.59
N LEU A 91 -2.76 -7.27 1.50
CA LEU A 91 -4.16 -6.98 1.25
C LEU A 91 -4.36 -5.46 1.38
N VAL A 92 -4.84 -4.84 0.31
CA VAL A 92 -5.00 -3.39 0.22
C VAL A 92 -6.43 -3.05 -0.15
N ARG A 93 -7.01 -2.07 0.54
CA ARG A 93 -8.26 -1.43 0.13
C ARG A 93 -7.93 -0.13 -0.57
N SER A 94 -8.31 -0.04 -1.84
CA SER A 94 -8.12 1.14 -2.66
C SER A 94 -9.47 1.80 -2.93
N GLU A 95 -9.53 3.11 -2.70
CA GLU A 95 -10.69 3.95 -3.04
C GLU A 95 -10.28 4.96 -4.11
N PHE A 96 -10.97 4.90 -5.24
CA PHE A 96 -10.71 5.72 -6.42
C PHE A 96 -11.79 6.79 -6.55
N ALA A 97 -11.42 8.05 -6.43
CA ALA A 97 -12.33 9.17 -6.64
C ALA A 97 -12.91 9.15 -8.08
N PRO A 98 -14.09 9.78 -8.32
CA PRO A 98 -14.61 9.96 -9.66
C PRO A 98 -13.56 10.57 -10.60
N GLY A 99 -13.37 9.96 -11.77
CA GLY A 99 -12.39 10.41 -12.77
C GLY A 99 -10.92 10.10 -12.45
N ALA A 100 -10.60 9.53 -11.28
CA ALA A 100 -9.25 9.09 -10.96
C ALA A 100 -8.76 8.04 -11.96
N ARG A 101 -7.49 8.13 -12.33
CA ARG A 101 -6.89 7.23 -13.31
C ARG A 101 -5.38 7.14 -13.14
N LEU A 102 -4.83 6.01 -13.55
CA LEU A 102 -3.40 5.84 -13.72
C LEU A 102 -3.06 6.15 -15.19
N GLU A 103 -2.33 7.23 -15.44
CA GLU A 103 -2.07 7.72 -16.81
C GLU A 103 -1.16 6.76 -17.60
N ALA A 104 -0.07 6.34 -17.02
CA ALA A 104 0.87 5.41 -17.65
C ALA A 104 0.68 3.98 -17.12
N PRO A 105 0.79 2.96 -17.98
CA PRO A 105 0.78 1.58 -17.50
C PRO A 105 1.88 1.31 -16.47
N SER A 106 1.52 0.61 -15.40
CA SER A 106 2.45 0.07 -14.40
C SER A 106 2.76 -1.39 -14.74
N LEU A 107 4.01 -1.79 -14.54
CA LEU A 107 4.43 -3.19 -14.64
C LEU A 107 5.19 -3.54 -13.37
N ARG A 108 4.74 -4.58 -12.69
CA ARG A 108 5.34 -5.06 -11.44
C ARG A 108 5.62 -6.56 -11.54
N PRO A 109 6.66 -7.09 -10.89
CA PRO A 109 6.94 -8.53 -10.83
C PRO A 109 6.04 -9.21 -9.78
N THR A 110 4.73 -8.98 -9.89
CA THR A 110 3.72 -9.43 -8.91
C THR A 110 2.61 -10.24 -9.57
N GLU A 111 1.96 -11.07 -8.78
CA GLU A 111 0.61 -11.54 -9.07
C GLU A 111 -0.37 -10.66 -8.30
N GLU A 112 -1.34 -10.11 -9.01
CA GLU A 112 -2.33 -9.21 -8.45
C GLU A 112 -3.73 -9.75 -8.71
N ALA A 113 -4.57 -9.74 -7.67
CA ALA A 113 -5.99 -10.04 -7.78
C ALA A 113 -6.81 -8.94 -7.13
N GLY A 114 -7.98 -8.63 -7.68
CA GLY A 114 -8.85 -7.61 -7.15
C GLY A 114 -10.31 -8.04 -7.14
N TYR A 115 -11.05 -7.51 -6.15
CA TYR A 115 -12.50 -7.64 -6.02
C TYR A 115 -13.12 -6.26 -5.90
N ILE A 116 -14.09 -5.97 -6.75
CA ILE A 116 -14.79 -4.68 -6.77
C ILE A 116 -15.86 -4.70 -5.66
N VAL A 117 -15.65 -3.92 -4.63
CA VAL A 117 -16.59 -3.81 -3.50
C VAL A 117 -17.74 -2.87 -3.82
N ALA A 118 -17.44 -1.74 -4.49
CA ALA A 118 -18.43 -0.71 -4.83
C ALA A 118 -17.99 0.10 -6.05
N GLY A 119 -18.94 0.71 -6.72
CA GLY A 119 -18.70 1.62 -7.84
C GLY A 119 -18.43 0.92 -9.16
N ARG A 120 -17.87 1.68 -10.11
CA ARG A 120 -17.43 1.20 -11.43
C ARG A 120 -15.93 1.34 -11.53
N PHE A 121 -15.30 0.34 -12.10
CA PHE A 121 -13.85 0.28 -12.22
C PHE A 121 -13.46 -0.30 -13.57
N ASP A 122 -12.74 0.47 -14.38
CA ASP A 122 -12.17 -0.03 -15.62
C ASP A 122 -10.69 -0.34 -15.36
N ILE A 123 -10.24 -1.50 -15.80
CA ILE A 123 -8.84 -1.90 -15.77
C ILE A 123 -8.39 -2.35 -17.17
N GLU A 124 -7.25 -1.84 -17.60
CA GLU A 124 -6.55 -2.33 -18.76
C GLU A 124 -5.47 -3.31 -18.31
N ILE A 125 -5.49 -4.51 -18.85
CA ILE A 125 -4.48 -5.54 -18.59
C ILE A 125 -3.94 -5.97 -19.95
N ASP A 126 -2.63 -5.84 -20.14
CA ASP A 126 -1.95 -6.24 -21.39
C ASP A 126 -2.61 -5.63 -22.64
N GLY A 127 -2.93 -4.33 -22.57
CA GLY A 127 -3.55 -3.56 -23.65
C GLY A 127 -5.05 -3.76 -23.83
N THR A 128 -5.70 -4.62 -23.04
CA THR A 128 -7.15 -4.88 -23.16
C THR A 128 -7.90 -4.27 -21.99
N TRP A 129 -8.89 -3.41 -22.27
CA TRP A 129 -9.75 -2.80 -21.29
C TRP A 129 -10.91 -3.72 -20.87
N HIS A 130 -11.08 -3.85 -19.55
CA HIS A 130 -12.19 -4.57 -18.92
C HIS A 130 -13.00 -3.58 -18.08
N ARG A 131 -14.34 -3.58 -18.27
CA ARG A 131 -15.27 -2.77 -17.46
C ARG A 131 -15.83 -3.64 -16.37
N LEU A 132 -15.59 -3.24 -15.14
CA LEU A 132 -15.97 -4.00 -13.95
C LEU A 132 -16.94 -3.21 -13.09
N ALA A 133 -17.81 -3.93 -12.40
CA ALA A 133 -18.79 -3.42 -11.45
C ALA A 133 -18.68 -4.14 -10.11
N ALA A 134 -19.38 -3.65 -9.09
CA ALA A 134 -19.43 -4.30 -7.78
C ALA A 134 -19.80 -5.80 -7.92
N GLY A 135 -19.03 -6.66 -7.28
CA GLY A 135 -19.14 -8.11 -7.35
C GLY A 135 -18.19 -8.78 -8.35
N ASP A 136 -17.64 -8.04 -9.31
CA ASP A 136 -16.68 -8.58 -10.25
C ASP A 136 -15.29 -8.74 -9.61
N SER A 137 -14.48 -9.64 -10.16
CA SER A 137 -13.10 -9.85 -9.74
C SER A 137 -12.19 -10.07 -10.95
N PHE A 138 -10.91 -9.83 -10.74
CA PHE A 138 -9.87 -10.05 -11.76
C PHE A 138 -8.61 -10.63 -11.12
N ARG A 139 -7.73 -11.21 -11.96
CA ARG A 139 -6.40 -11.64 -11.58
C ARG A 139 -5.47 -11.58 -12.78
N PHE A 140 -4.24 -11.13 -12.56
CA PHE A 140 -3.17 -11.18 -13.56
C PHE A 140 -1.81 -11.34 -12.87
N ARG A 141 -0.80 -11.75 -13.65
CA ARG A 141 0.58 -11.88 -13.17
C ARG A 141 1.52 -11.23 -14.17
N GLU A 142 2.41 -10.35 -13.66
CA GLU A 142 3.50 -9.76 -14.43
C GLU A 142 3.06 -9.16 -15.77
N LYS A 143 1.91 -8.49 -15.79
CA LYS A 143 1.37 -7.83 -16.97
C LYS A 143 1.30 -6.32 -16.76
N PRO A 144 1.56 -5.53 -17.80
CA PRO A 144 1.31 -4.10 -17.74
C PRO A 144 -0.17 -3.85 -17.50
N PHE A 145 -0.48 -2.94 -16.57
CA PHE A 145 -1.85 -2.58 -16.25
C PHE A 145 -1.97 -1.09 -15.95
N ARG A 146 -3.13 -0.56 -16.17
CA ARG A 146 -3.58 0.74 -15.67
C ARG A 146 -5.08 0.70 -15.40
N TRP A 147 -5.55 1.66 -14.64
CA TRP A 147 -6.92 1.68 -14.19
C TRP A 147 -7.52 3.09 -14.28
N ARG A 148 -8.86 3.16 -14.25
CA ARG A 148 -9.62 4.39 -14.11
C ARG A 148 -10.95 4.11 -13.42
N ASN A 149 -11.46 5.13 -12.72
CA ASN A 149 -12.85 5.18 -12.28
C ASN A 149 -13.66 6.01 -13.30
N PRO A 150 -14.47 5.40 -14.18
CA PRO A 150 -15.30 6.12 -15.14
C PRO A 150 -16.63 6.60 -14.55
N GLY A 151 -16.92 6.26 -13.29
CA GLY A 151 -18.16 6.58 -12.59
C GLY A 151 -18.18 8.00 -12.03
N GLN A 152 -19.34 8.37 -11.49
CA GLN A 152 -19.53 9.64 -10.76
C GLN A 152 -19.42 9.45 -9.24
N GLU A 153 -19.35 8.21 -8.78
CA GLU A 153 -19.19 7.82 -7.39
C GLU A 153 -17.81 7.19 -7.17
N PRO A 154 -17.28 7.18 -5.94
CA PRO A 154 -16.05 6.48 -5.64
C PRO A 154 -16.15 4.98 -5.99
N ALA A 155 -15.09 4.43 -6.55
CA ALA A 155 -14.94 2.99 -6.71
C ALA A 155 -14.08 2.42 -5.60
N VAL A 156 -14.45 1.28 -5.04
CA VAL A 156 -13.71 0.62 -3.98
C VAL A 156 -13.30 -0.78 -4.44
N VAL A 157 -12.01 -1.05 -4.39
CA VAL A 157 -11.43 -2.34 -4.77
C VAL A 157 -10.60 -2.88 -3.61
N VAL A 158 -10.73 -4.16 -3.33
CA VAL A 158 -9.80 -4.87 -2.44
C VAL A 158 -8.84 -5.66 -3.31
N TRP A 159 -7.53 -5.42 -3.10
CA TRP A 159 -6.44 -6.06 -3.81
C TRP A 159 -5.71 -7.06 -2.93
N VAL A 160 -5.27 -8.15 -3.55
CA VAL A 160 -4.25 -9.07 -3.04
C VAL A 160 -3.05 -8.97 -3.95
N ILE A 161 -1.88 -8.64 -3.43
CA ILE A 161 -0.65 -8.43 -4.20
C ILE A 161 0.43 -9.35 -3.62
N SER A 162 1.04 -10.18 -4.46
CA SER A 162 2.10 -11.12 -4.07
C SER A 162 3.24 -11.11 -5.10
N PRO A 163 4.52 -10.97 -4.68
CA PRO A 163 4.94 -10.57 -3.33
C PRO A 163 4.53 -9.14 -2.98
N PRO A 164 4.58 -8.75 -1.70
CA PRO A 164 4.32 -7.38 -1.25
C PRO A 164 5.20 -6.36 -1.97
N VAL A 165 4.64 -5.17 -2.25
CA VAL A 165 5.34 -4.08 -2.96
C VAL A 165 5.53 -2.81 -2.11
N TYR A 166 4.89 -2.73 -0.93
CA TYR A 166 5.04 -1.64 0.03
C TYR A 166 5.97 -1.99 1.17
#